data_db7d1331e8c8af40e4f7280ad9e872a9
#
_entry.id   db7d1331e8c8af40e4f7280ad9e872a9
#
_cell.length_a   1.000
_cell.length_b   1.000
_cell.length_c   1.000
_cell.angle_alpha   90.00
_cell.angle_beta   90.00
_cell.angle_gamma   90.00
#
_symmetry.space_group_name_H-M   'P 1'
#
loop_
_entity.id
_entity.type
_entity.pdbx_description
1 polymer ?
#
loop_
_entity_poly.entity_id
_entity_poly.type
_entity_poly.pdbx_seq_one_letter_code
_entity_poly.pdbx_strand_id
1 'polypeptide(L)'
;MANQHPSTAYSGTGLPGGFLLNNQRTDFAFVPADADGRPVANRVEPGKRPRSSMSPTLVFDRNSGELVLNVGSPGGALIIHYTAKALLGTLAWGLDAQQALDLPNFGTTGGPLLLEEQRFPSATIE
;
A
#
# COMPACT_ATOMS: atom_id res chain seq x y z
N MET A 1 11.36 -1.45 1.07
CA MET A 1 11.24 -0.52 -0.06
C MET A 1 9.89 -0.73 -0.67
N ALA A 2 8.90 -0.16 -0.05
CA ALA A 2 7.55 -0.31 -0.52
C ALA A 2 7.32 0.69 -1.64
N ASN A 3 6.72 0.23 -2.73
CA ASN A 3 5.94 1.05 -3.61
C ASN A 3 6.60 1.76 -4.77
N GLN A 4 7.57 1.17 -5.37
CA GLN A 4 8.07 1.68 -6.63
C GLN A 4 7.62 0.72 -7.74
N HIS A 5 6.55 1.06 -8.44
CA HIS A 5 6.22 0.35 -9.68
C HIS A 5 7.33 0.72 -10.68
N PRO A 6 8.14 -0.24 -11.18
CA PRO A 6 9.28 0.08 -12.04
C PRO A 6 8.90 0.90 -13.29
N SER A 7 7.69 0.70 -13.79
CA SER A 7 7.17 1.38 -14.97
C SER A 7 6.88 2.88 -14.78
N THR A 8 6.72 3.34 -13.55
CA THR A 8 6.41 4.76 -13.25
C THR A 8 7.61 5.53 -12.74
N ALA A 9 8.66 4.84 -12.29
CA ALA A 9 9.90 5.47 -11.82
C ALA A 9 10.76 6.04 -12.96
N TYR A 10 10.51 5.62 -14.20
CA TYR A 10 11.30 5.97 -15.37
C TYR A 10 10.54 6.91 -16.31
N SER A 11 10.20 8.06 -15.90
CA SER A 11 9.55 9.06 -16.79
C SER A 11 10.49 9.66 -17.86
N GLY A 12 11.42 8.88 -18.39
CA GLY A 12 12.29 9.28 -19.50
C GLY A 12 13.37 10.32 -19.17
N THR A 13 13.54 10.65 -17.89
CA THR A 13 14.47 11.72 -17.46
C THR A 13 15.89 11.24 -17.14
N GLY A 14 16.18 9.96 -17.37
CA GLY A 14 17.47 9.36 -17.02
C GLY A 14 17.60 9.01 -15.54
N LEU A 15 18.83 8.73 -15.10
CA LEU A 15 19.18 8.36 -13.73
C LEU A 15 20.07 9.44 -13.11
N PRO A 16 19.51 10.55 -12.62
CA PRO A 16 20.33 11.58 -11.98
C PRO A 16 21.05 11.00 -10.76
N GLY A 17 22.37 11.10 -10.73
CA GLY A 17 23.18 10.53 -9.66
C GLY A 17 23.31 9.01 -9.66
N GLY A 18 22.88 8.31 -10.72
CA GLY A 18 23.00 6.86 -10.86
C GLY A 18 21.99 6.05 -10.04
N PHE A 19 20.92 6.65 -9.53
CA PHE A 19 19.86 5.96 -8.78
C PHE A 19 18.47 6.28 -9.34
N LEU A 20 17.52 5.41 -9.06
CA LEU A 20 16.13 5.55 -9.47
C LEU A 20 15.45 6.64 -8.64
N LEU A 21 14.72 7.53 -9.32
CA LEU A 21 13.83 8.48 -8.64
C LEU A 21 12.56 7.78 -8.18
N ASN A 22 12.03 8.19 -7.02
CA ASN A 22 10.72 7.75 -6.58
C ASN A 22 9.60 8.48 -7.35
N ASN A 23 8.39 7.93 -7.32
CA ASN A 23 7.20 8.50 -7.96
C ASN A 23 6.19 9.11 -6.97
N GLN A 24 6.60 9.41 -5.74
CA GLN A 24 5.70 9.88 -4.68
C GLN A 24 4.92 11.16 -5.01
N ARG A 25 5.38 11.96 -5.97
CA ARG A 25 4.64 13.15 -6.42
C ARG A 25 3.27 12.80 -7.02
N THR A 26 3.09 11.60 -7.56
CA THR A 26 1.81 11.12 -8.08
C THR A 26 0.82 10.70 -6.99
N ASP A 27 1.26 10.67 -5.73
CA ASP A 27 0.38 10.43 -4.57
C ASP A 27 -0.38 11.69 -4.13
N PHE A 28 -0.04 12.87 -4.65
CA PHE A 28 -0.88 14.05 -4.52
C PHE A 28 -2.17 13.91 -5.35
N ALA A 29 -3.21 14.64 -4.94
CA ALA A 29 -4.41 14.78 -5.76
C ALA A 29 -4.06 15.50 -7.07
N PHE A 30 -4.59 14.99 -8.19
CA PHE A 30 -4.37 15.59 -9.53
C PHE A 30 -5.19 16.86 -9.75
N VAL A 31 -6.17 17.12 -8.89
CA VAL A 31 -7.00 18.33 -8.94
C VAL A 31 -6.84 19.13 -7.64
N PRO A 32 -6.72 20.48 -7.72
CA PRO A 32 -6.53 21.29 -6.52
C PRO A 32 -7.81 21.49 -5.71
N ALA A 33 -8.97 21.33 -6.34
CA ALA A 33 -10.29 21.51 -5.72
C ALA A 33 -11.27 20.40 -6.14
N ASP A 34 -12.26 20.15 -5.31
CA ASP A 34 -13.37 19.24 -5.60
C ASP A 34 -14.44 19.91 -6.51
N ALA A 35 -15.53 19.18 -6.80
CA ALA A 35 -16.60 19.66 -7.66
C ALA A 35 -17.33 20.89 -7.09
N ASP A 36 -17.29 21.10 -5.77
CA ASP A 36 -17.89 22.24 -5.08
C ASP A 36 -16.91 23.43 -4.97
N GLY A 37 -15.70 23.31 -5.55
CA GLY A 37 -14.67 24.34 -5.47
C GLY A 37 -13.90 24.38 -4.15
N ARG A 38 -14.10 23.40 -3.26
CA ARG A 38 -13.38 23.32 -1.99
C ARG A 38 -11.97 22.76 -2.21
N PRO A 39 -10.95 23.32 -1.56
CA PRO A 39 -9.58 22.83 -1.68
C PRO A 39 -9.47 21.35 -1.24
N VAL A 40 -8.91 20.50 -2.12
CA VAL A 40 -8.63 19.10 -1.77
C VAL A 40 -7.47 19.05 -0.77
N ALA A 41 -7.66 18.33 0.33
CA ALA A 41 -6.68 18.26 1.42
C ALA A 41 -5.30 17.78 0.94
N ASN A 42 -5.25 16.83 0.02
CA ASN A 42 -4.01 16.27 -0.55
C ASN A 42 -3.57 16.95 -1.87
N ARG A 43 -4.01 18.17 -2.15
CA ARG A 43 -3.54 18.94 -3.32
C ARG A 43 -2.07 19.33 -3.20
N VAL A 44 -1.43 19.56 -4.33
CA VAL A 44 -0.05 20.06 -4.37
C VAL A 44 0.02 21.48 -3.81
N GLU A 45 0.86 21.70 -2.81
CA GLU A 45 1.17 23.03 -2.24
C GLU A 45 2.63 23.07 -1.75
N PRO A 46 3.23 24.27 -1.67
CA PRO A 46 4.56 24.41 -1.08
C PRO A 46 4.62 23.88 0.36
N GLY A 47 5.66 23.15 0.70
CA GLY A 47 5.88 22.61 2.04
C GLY A 47 5.04 21.39 2.39
N LYS A 48 4.14 20.95 1.54
CA LYS A 48 3.35 19.72 1.77
C LYS A 48 4.10 18.46 1.35
N ARG A 49 3.78 17.38 2.06
CA ARG A 49 4.09 16.01 1.66
C ARG A 49 2.84 15.35 1.09
N PRO A 50 2.97 14.48 0.06
CA PRO A 50 1.83 13.70 -0.41
C PRO A 50 1.37 12.72 0.67
N ARG A 51 0.12 12.27 0.56
CA ARG A 51 -0.32 11.10 1.33
C ARG A 51 0.60 9.92 1.04
N SER A 52 0.72 9.01 2.00
CA SER A 52 1.43 7.74 1.80
C SER A 52 0.58 6.60 2.35
N SER A 53 0.50 5.50 1.60
CA SER A 53 -0.11 4.24 2.03
C SER A 53 0.96 3.22 2.47
N MET A 54 2.24 3.60 2.43
CA MET A 54 3.31 2.73 2.89
C MET A 54 3.09 2.32 4.35
N SER A 55 3.11 1.02 4.60
CA SER A 55 2.82 0.44 5.91
C SER A 55 3.88 -0.61 6.29
N PRO A 56 5.18 -0.26 6.25
CA PRO A 56 6.20 -1.17 6.75
C PRO A 56 5.98 -1.39 8.25
N THR A 57 5.91 -2.64 8.66
CA THR A 57 5.57 -3.01 10.04
C THR A 57 6.61 -3.97 10.61
N LEU A 58 7.10 -3.67 11.79
CA LEU A 58 7.94 -4.54 12.60
C LEU A 58 7.15 -4.97 13.84
N VAL A 59 7.13 -6.26 14.10
CA VAL A 59 6.47 -6.84 15.28
C VAL A 59 7.54 -7.41 16.19
N PHE A 60 7.48 -7.02 17.45
CA PHE A 60 8.40 -7.47 18.47
C PHE A 60 7.65 -8.26 19.56
N ASP A 61 8.28 -9.29 20.09
CA ASP A 61 7.78 -9.94 21.30
C ASP A 61 7.82 -8.97 22.47
N ARG A 62 6.71 -8.88 23.19
CA ARG A 62 6.56 -7.90 24.27
C ARG A 62 7.48 -8.16 25.45
N ASN A 63 7.83 -9.41 25.70
CA ASN A 63 8.59 -9.81 26.88
C ASN A 63 10.08 -9.84 26.61
N SER A 64 10.49 -10.41 25.47
CA SER A 64 11.91 -10.54 25.10
C SER A 64 12.44 -9.33 24.33
N GLY A 65 11.54 -8.55 23.67
CA GLY A 65 11.93 -7.47 22.76
C GLY A 65 12.51 -7.96 21.43
N GLU A 66 12.47 -9.27 21.16
CA GLU A 66 12.98 -9.83 19.92
C GLU A 66 12.06 -9.55 18.75
N LEU A 67 12.65 -9.36 17.56
CA LEU A 67 11.90 -9.18 16.32
C LEU A 67 11.24 -10.50 15.92
N VAL A 68 9.92 -10.53 15.89
CA VAL A 68 9.11 -11.70 15.52
C VAL A 68 8.77 -11.69 14.03
N LEU A 69 8.42 -10.51 13.50
CA LEU A 69 7.94 -10.39 12.13
C LEU A 69 8.32 -9.04 11.54
N ASN A 70 8.72 -9.05 10.27
CA ASN A 70 8.89 -7.86 9.44
C ASN A 70 8.03 -8.04 8.20
N VAL A 71 7.07 -7.14 8.00
CA VAL A 71 6.12 -7.22 6.90
C VAL A 71 5.93 -5.88 6.21
N GLY A 72 5.73 -5.93 4.91
CA GLY A 72 5.39 -4.81 4.06
C GLY A 72 4.88 -5.33 2.72
N SER A 73 4.27 -4.47 1.94
CA SER A 73 3.70 -4.83 0.65
C SER A 73 3.90 -3.73 -0.38
N PRO A 74 4.06 -4.04 -1.66
CA PRO A 74 3.70 -3.14 -2.75
C PRO A 74 2.18 -3.09 -2.91
N GLY A 75 1.63 -2.16 -3.71
CA GLY A 75 0.19 -2.15 -4.02
C GLY A 75 -0.47 -0.77 -3.99
N GLY A 76 0.31 0.32 -4.02
CA GLY A 76 -0.24 1.68 -4.05
C GLY A 76 -1.18 1.94 -2.86
N ALA A 77 -2.39 2.40 -3.15
CA ALA A 77 -3.39 2.71 -2.12
C ALA A 77 -3.86 1.49 -1.32
N LEU A 78 -3.68 0.26 -1.83
CA LEU A 78 -4.08 -1.00 -1.19
C LEU A 78 -3.01 -1.62 -0.29
N ILE A 79 -1.83 -1.03 -0.18
CA ILE A 79 -0.73 -1.53 0.67
C ILE A 79 -1.20 -1.82 2.09
N ILE A 80 -2.00 -0.94 2.67
CA ILE A 80 -2.50 -1.07 4.05
C ILE A 80 -3.28 -2.38 4.20
N HIS A 81 -4.16 -2.71 3.24
CA HIS A 81 -4.97 -3.93 3.25
C HIS A 81 -4.10 -5.18 3.13
N TYR A 82 -3.12 -5.17 2.22
CA TYR A 82 -2.24 -6.31 2.00
C TYR A 82 -1.34 -6.57 3.20
N THR A 83 -0.81 -5.51 3.81
CA THR A 83 -0.02 -5.62 5.04
C THR A 83 -0.89 -6.12 6.19
N ALA A 84 -2.11 -5.59 6.36
CA ALA A 84 -3.04 -6.05 7.38
C ALA A 84 -3.44 -7.52 7.21
N LYS A 85 -3.70 -7.97 5.96
CA LYS A 85 -3.98 -9.37 5.64
C LYS A 85 -2.83 -10.28 6.10
N ALA A 86 -1.60 -9.93 5.77
CA ALA A 86 -0.43 -10.72 6.16
C ALA A 86 -0.25 -10.76 7.68
N LEU A 87 -0.44 -9.63 8.37
CA LEU A 87 -0.39 -9.57 9.83
C LEU A 87 -1.47 -10.45 10.49
N LEU A 88 -2.72 -10.36 10.03
CA LEU A 88 -3.82 -11.18 10.55
C LEU A 88 -3.58 -12.66 10.27
N GLY A 89 -3.13 -13.00 9.07
CA GLY A 89 -2.80 -14.37 8.68
C GLY A 89 -1.79 -15.01 9.64
N THR A 90 -0.70 -14.31 9.91
CA THR A 90 0.39 -14.84 10.73
C THR A 90 0.10 -14.75 12.23
N LEU A 91 -0.41 -13.62 12.73
CA LEU A 91 -0.52 -13.38 14.17
C LEU A 91 -1.85 -13.85 14.77
N ALA A 92 -2.93 -13.87 14.00
CA ALA A 92 -4.26 -14.19 14.51
C ALA A 92 -4.78 -15.56 14.02
N TRP A 93 -4.44 -15.95 12.78
CA TRP A 93 -4.95 -17.20 12.20
C TRP A 93 -3.94 -18.35 12.24
N GLY A 94 -2.72 -18.09 12.72
CA GLY A 94 -1.71 -19.12 12.92
C GLY A 94 -1.12 -19.68 11.61
N LEU A 95 -1.23 -18.92 10.51
CA LEU A 95 -0.66 -19.29 9.23
C LEU A 95 0.85 -19.01 9.22
N ASP A 96 1.60 -19.80 8.50
CA ASP A 96 2.98 -19.45 8.18
C ASP A 96 3.03 -18.27 7.18
N ALA A 97 4.22 -17.71 6.99
CA ALA A 97 4.38 -16.52 6.16
C ALA A 97 3.92 -16.74 4.70
N GLN A 98 4.22 -17.92 4.14
CA GLN A 98 3.81 -18.25 2.76
C GLN A 98 2.30 -18.40 2.66
N GLN A 99 1.69 -19.13 3.58
CA GLN A 99 0.23 -19.31 3.63
C GLN A 99 -0.50 -17.96 3.77
N ALA A 100 0.00 -17.06 4.63
CA ALA A 100 -0.58 -15.74 4.81
C ALA A 100 -0.45 -14.86 3.55
N LEU A 101 0.64 -14.99 2.80
CA LEU A 101 0.83 -14.29 1.54
C LEU A 101 -0.05 -14.86 0.43
N ASP A 102 -0.26 -16.18 0.42
CA ASP A 102 -1.09 -16.89 -0.56
C ASP A 102 -2.58 -16.65 -0.39
N LEU A 103 -3.03 -16.07 0.71
CA LEU A 103 -4.43 -15.64 0.85
C LEU A 103 -4.81 -14.63 -0.24
N PRO A 104 -6.03 -14.71 -0.80
CA PRO A 104 -6.47 -13.76 -1.82
C PRO A 104 -6.49 -12.33 -1.28
N ASN A 105 -6.11 -11.39 -2.13
CA ASN A 105 -6.07 -9.99 -1.80
C ASN A 105 -7.45 -9.33 -1.96
N PHE A 106 -7.76 -8.41 -1.06
CA PHE A 106 -8.95 -7.57 -1.14
C PHE A 106 -8.66 -6.19 -0.54
N GLY A 107 -9.50 -5.24 -0.85
CA GLY A 107 -9.37 -3.90 -0.28
C GLY A 107 -10.31 -2.88 -0.90
N THR A 108 -10.36 -1.70 -0.32
CA THR A 108 -11.14 -0.57 -0.81
C THR A 108 -10.41 0.74 -0.54
N THR A 109 -10.69 1.74 -1.34
CA THR A 109 -10.18 3.11 -1.13
C THR A 109 -11.33 4.11 -0.90
N GLY A 110 -12.43 3.62 -0.32
CA GLY A 110 -13.65 4.40 -0.08
C GLY A 110 -14.71 4.25 -1.18
N GLY A 111 -14.47 3.38 -2.15
CA GLY A 111 -15.40 2.97 -3.21
C GLY A 111 -15.82 1.51 -3.05
N PRO A 112 -16.11 0.83 -4.17
CA PRO A 112 -16.41 -0.60 -4.16
C PRO A 112 -15.29 -1.44 -3.54
N LEU A 113 -15.64 -2.59 -2.96
CA LEU A 113 -14.68 -3.58 -2.54
C LEU A 113 -14.03 -4.20 -3.79
N LEU A 114 -12.71 -4.16 -3.82
CA LEU A 114 -11.89 -4.79 -4.86
C LEU A 114 -11.46 -6.16 -4.36
N LEU A 115 -11.69 -7.18 -5.15
CA LEU A 115 -11.31 -8.57 -4.88
C LEU A 115 -10.31 -9.03 -5.94
N GLU A 116 -9.31 -9.81 -5.52
CA GLU A 116 -8.39 -10.46 -6.46
C GLU A 116 -9.16 -11.41 -7.36
N GLU A 117 -9.00 -11.22 -8.67
CA GLU A 117 -9.77 -11.95 -9.68
C GLU A 117 -9.58 -13.46 -9.56
N GLN A 118 -10.67 -14.20 -9.66
CA GLN A 118 -10.72 -15.68 -9.63
C GLN A 118 -10.18 -16.32 -8.33
N ARG A 119 -9.94 -15.54 -7.28
CA ARG A 119 -9.40 -16.03 -6.02
C ARG A 119 -10.46 -16.16 -4.91
N PHE A 120 -11.65 -15.66 -5.14
CA PHE A 120 -12.77 -15.73 -4.19
C PHE A 120 -13.87 -16.67 -4.69
N PRO A 121 -14.53 -17.44 -3.77
CA PRO A 121 -15.71 -18.20 -4.13
C PRO A 121 -16.82 -17.29 -4.67
N SER A 122 -17.61 -17.78 -5.64
CA SER A 122 -18.72 -17.01 -6.23
C SER A 122 -19.71 -16.50 -5.18
N ALA A 123 -19.98 -17.30 -4.15
CA ALA A 123 -20.84 -16.90 -3.03
C ALA A 123 -20.29 -15.72 -2.18
N THR A 124 -19.05 -15.33 -2.36
CA THR A 124 -18.46 -14.16 -1.68
C THR A 124 -18.61 -12.89 -2.52
N ILE A 125 -18.90 -13.05 -3.82
CA ILE A 125 -18.95 -11.96 -4.80
C ILE A 125 -20.39 -11.44 -4.97
N GLU A 126 -21.40 -12.24 -4.61
CA GLU A 126 -22.83 -11.88 -4.59
C GLU A 126 -23.20 -11.02 -3.38
#